data_4dd5e44954a629afe5d4dbebcd69d801
#
_entry.id   4dd5e44954a629afe5d4dbebcd69d801
#
_cell.length_a   1.000
_cell.length_b   1.000
_cell.length_c   1.000
_cell.angle_alpha   90.00
_cell.angle_beta   90.00
_cell.angle_gamma   90.00
#
_symmetry.space_group_name_H-M   'P 1'
#
loop_
_entity.id
_entity.type
_entity.pdbx_description
1 polymer ?
#
loop_
_entity_poly.entity_id
_entity_poly.type
_entity_poly.pdbx_seq_one_letter_code
_entity_poly.pdbx_strand_id
1 'polypeptide(L)'
;MENENITAVAEGKPSGYKVTKKDLRNANWRWLMSVCTFNYQTQQGASVAYALSPVLRKIYTNDEDYKQALNNHFRYYNTQPWLAAIILGACVAMEERDGLAAADAVQDLKIGTMGPLAGVGDSLLMTMIPTIMGSIAAYMAIEGNPVGAGIWFALILAIFWVRMHALEFGYKQGVKLVTDFSEKLPNLTAAASVLGLTVVGCLIASVIGVTCPISFSFGDVAMEIQPLLDKILPAIIPAAITGSAYYLLTKKNASMTALILVVIVLAMVASAAGILA
;
A
#
# COMPACT_ATOMS: atom_id res chain seq x y z
N MET A 1 -44.33 -24.81 -33.06
CA MET A 1 -42.86 -24.92 -33.35
C MET A 1 -42.34 -23.50 -33.35
N GLU A 2 -42.12 -22.96 -32.18
CA GLU A 2 -41.47 -21.68 -31.97
C GLU A 2 -39.99 -21.93 -31.79
N ASN A 3 -39.20 -21.45 -32.74
CA ASN A 3 -37.74 -21.43 -32.63
C ASN A 3 -37.33 -20.46 -31.55
N GLU A 4 -37.05 -20.93 -30.35
CA GLU A 4 -36.24 -20.22 -29.38
C GLU A 4 -34.82 -20.12 -29.93
N ASN A 5 -34.55 -19.00 -30.58
CA ASN A 5 -33.18 -18.52 -30.76
C ASN A 5 -32.62 -18.04 -29.40
N ILE A 6 -32.34 -18.98 -28.52
CA ILE A 6 -31.44 -18.76 -27.41
C ILE A 6 -30.06 -18.69 -28.05
N THR A 7 -29.62 -17.49 -28.42
CA THR A 7 -28.19 -17.23 -28.63
C THR A 7 -27.48 -17.54 -27.33
N ALA A 8 -26.92 -18.75 -27.28
CA ALA A 8 -26.02 -19.14 -26.22
C ALA A 8 -24.92 -18.06 -26.15
N VAL A 9 -25.00 -17.21 -25.14
CA VAL A 9 -23.89 -16.29 -24.82
C VAL A 9 -22.70 -17.20 -24.54
N ALA A 10 -21.69 -17.14 -25.36
CA ALA A 10 -20.49 -17.97 -25.20
C ALA A 10 -19.95 -17.71 -23.80
N GLU A 11 -19.84 -18.78 -23.00
CA GLU A 11 -19.40 -18.74 -21.61
C GLU A 11 -18.13 -17.88 -21.45
N GLY A 12 -18.14 -16.96 -20.48
CA GLY A 12 -17.00 -16.10 -20.16
C GLY A 12 -16.81 -14.85 -21.03
N LYS A 13 -17.65 -14.60 -22.05
CA LYS A 13 -17.55 -13.39 -22.87
C LYS A 13 -18.26 -12.20 -22.21
N PRO A 14 -17.69 -10.97 -22.33
CA PRO A 14 -18.37 -9.77 -21.83
C PRO A 14 -19.64 -9.49 -22.64
N SER A 15 -20.63 -8.87 -22.00
CA SER A 15 -21.93 -8.53 -22.60
C SER A 15 -21.86 -7.50 -23.76
N GLY A 16 -20.68 -6.95 -24.03
CA GLY A 16 -20.51 -5.80 -24.93
C GLY A 16 -20.89 -4.45 -24.29
N TYR A 17 -21.25 -4.46 -23.00
CA TYR A 17 -21.52 -3.21 -22.25
C TYR A 17 -20.26 -2.34 -22.22
N LYS A 18 -20.44 -1.05 -22.53
CA LYS A 18 -19.36 -0.07 -22.41
C LYS A 18 -19.45 0.63 -21.05
N VAL A 19 -18.39 0.46 -20.27
CA VAL A 19 -18.30 1.04 -18.93
C VAL A 19 -18.30 2.57 -19.02
N THR A 20 -19.21 3.19 -18.27
CA THR A 20 -19.37 4.65 -18.27
C THR A 20 -18.58 5.31 -17.14
N LYS A 21 -18.31 6.61 -17.26
CA LYS A 21 -17.74 7.40 -16.17
C LYS A 21 -18.55 7.34 -14.88
N LYS A 22 -19.89 7.18 -14.99
CA LYS A 22 -20.79 7.03 -13.83
C LYS A 22 -20.52 5.72 -13.11
N ASP A 23 -20.27 4.64 -13.82
CA ASP A 23 -19.95 3.34 -13.24
C ASP A 23 -18.61 3.37 -12.52
N LEU A 24 -17.58 3.94 -13.14
CA LEU A 24 -16.26 4.10 -12.54
C LEU A 24 -16.31 4.97 -11.29
N ARG A 25 -17.06 6.06 -11.32
CA ARG A 25 -17.24 6.93 -10.16
C ARG A 25 -17.98 6.21 -9.04
N ASN A 26 -19.02 5.44 -9.36
CA ASN A 26 -19.73 4.63 -8.37
C ASN A 26 -18.81 3.59 -7.74
N ALA A 27 -18.04 2.86 -8.53
CA ALA A 27 -17.05 1.90 -8.04
C ALA A 27 -16.00 2.59 -7.14
N ASN A 28 -15.52 3.78 -7.53
CA ASN A 28 -14.56 4.54 -6.74
C ASN A 28 -15.15 5.05 -5.40
N TRP A 29 -16.41 5.52 -5.39
CA TRP A 29 -17.10 5.87 -4.14
C TRP A 29 -17.24 4.65 -3.21
N ARG A 30 -17.59 3.49 -3.75
CA ARG A 30 -17.64 2.25 -2.97
C ARG A 30 -16.25 1.85 -2.47
N TRP A 31 -15.19 2.08 -3.25
CA TRP A 31 -13.81 1.83 -2.86
C TRP A 31 -13.34 2.73 -1.71
N LEU A 32 -13.99 3.87 -1.42
CA LEU A 32 -13.69 4.64 -0.20
C LEU A 32 -13.94 3.83 1.09
N MET A 33 -14.82 2.83 1.03
CA MET A 33 -15.09 1.91 2.15
C MET A 33 -14.09 0.73 2.22
N SER A 34 -12.97 0.81 1.50
CA SER A 34 -11.99 -0.28 1.37
C SER A 34 -11.45 -0.82 2.70
N VAL A 35 -11.41 0.01 3.74
CA VAL A 35 -10.94 -0.39 5.07
C VAL A 35 -12.03 -1.04 5.93
N CYS A 36 -13.31 -0.89 5.57
CA CYS A 36 -14.42 -1.37 6.41
C CYS A 36 -14.59 -2.91 6.38
N THR A 37 -14.06 -3.59 5.37
CA THR A 37 -14.17 -5.03 5.18
C THR A 37 -12.81 -5.75 5.26
N PHE A 38 -11.83 -5.11 5.86
CA PHE A 38 -10.51 -5.71 6.09
C PHE A 38 -10.62 -6.98 6.93
N ASN A 39 -9.97 -8.06 6.51
CA ASN A 39 -9.97 -9.33 7.21
C ASN A 39 -8.65 -10.07 7.01
N TYR A 40 -8.35 -11.06 7.86
CA TYR A 40 -7.07 -11.77 7.82
C TYR A 40 -6.87 -12.67 6.58
N GLN A 41 -7.95 -13.15 5.96
CA GLN A 41 -7.85 -14.11 4.86
C GLN A 41 -7.60 -13.43 3.53
N THR A 42 -8.36 -12.38 3.22
CA THR A 42 -8.34 -11.73 1.91
C THR A 42 -7.87 -10.27 1.95
N GLN A 43 -7.60 -9.74 3.16
CA GLN A 43 -7.25 -8.34 3.40
C GLN A 43 -8.30 -7.39 2.77
N GLN A 44 -7.97 -6.71 1.67
CA GLN A 44 -8.84 -5.81 0.93
C GLN A 44 -9.71 -6.54 -0.12
N GLY A 45 -9.55 -7.85 -0.33
CA GLY A 45 -10.26 -8.60 -1.37
C GLY A 45 -11.77 -8.44 -1.32
N ALA A 46 -12.37 -8.52 -0.12
CA ALA A 46 -13.81 -8.28 0.08
C ALA A 46 -14.22 -6.87 -0.37
N SER A 47 -13.40 -5.86 -0.08
CA SER A 47 -13.63 -4.47 -0.50
C SER A 47 -13.54 -4.30 -2.01
N VAL A 48 -12.60 -5.00 -2.66
CA VAL A 48 -12.47 -4.98 -4.12
C VAL A 48 -13.73 -5.55 -4.77
N ALA A 49 -14.16 -6.74 -4.35
CA ALA A 49 -15.39 -7.35 -4.84
C ALA A 49 -16.61 -6.45 -4.60
N TYR A 50 -16.74 -5.87 -3.41
CA TYR A 50 -17.80 -4.92 -3.09
C TYR A 50 -17.77 -3.69 -4.01
N ALA A 51 -16.61 -3.09 -4.22
CA ALA A 51 -16.49 -1.89 -5.02
C ALA A 51 -16.80 -2.12 -6.50
N LEU A 52 -16.33 -3.24 -7.04
CA LEU A 52 -16.46 -3.56 -8.47
C LEU A 52 -17.76 -4.28 -8.82
N SER A 53 -18.47 -4.89 -7.85
CA SER A 53 -19.68 -5.69 -8.11
C SER A 53 -20.71 -5.01 -9.04
N PRO A 54 -21.04 -3.68 -8.93
CA PRO A 54 -22.05 -3.09 -9.80
C PRO A 54 -21.58 -2.96 -11.26
N VAL A 55 -20.32 -2.71 -11.50
CA VAL A 55 -19.78 -2.60 -12.86
C VAL A 55 -19.57 -3.98 -13.47
N LEU A 56 -19.09 -4.95 -12.68
CA LEU A 56 -18.96 -6.35 -13.13
C LEU A 56 -20.30 -6.95 -13.51
N ARG A 57 -21.38 -6.65 -12.76
CA ARG A 57 -22.74 -7.12 -13.09
C ARG A 57 -23.22 -6.61 -14.47
N LYS A 58 -22.73 -5.48 -14.93
CA LYS A 58 -23.04 -4.94 -16.25
C LYS A 58 -22.18 -5.59 -17.34
N ILE A 59 -20.95 -5.94 -17.02
CA ILE A 59 -20.04 -6.64 -17.92
C ILE A 59 -20.52 -8.09 -18.12
N TYR A 60 -20.90 -8.77 -17.03
CA TYR A 60 -21.33 -10.15 -17.01
C TYR A 60 -22.82 -10.25 -16.73
N THR A 61 -23.60 -10.55 -17.75
CA THR A 61 -25.07 -10.75 -17.64
C THR A 61 -25.44 -12.14 -17.12
N ASN A 62 -24.60 -13.15 -17.40
CA ASN A 62 -24.73 -14.49 -16.89
C ASN A 62 -24.32 -14.55 -15.40
N ASP A 63 -25.11 -15.24 -14.57
CA ASP A 63 -24.88 -15.34 -13.12
C ASP A 63 -23.61 -16.12 -12.79
N GLU A 64 -23.29 -17.17 -13.52
CA GLU A 64 -22.10 -17.98 -13.28
C GLU A 64 -20.81 -17.22 -13.62
N ASP A 65 -20.79 -16.51 -14.75
CA ASP A 65 -19.67 -15.66 -15.16
C ASP A 65 -19.46 -14.51 -14.15
N TYR A 66 -20.55 -13.91 -13.70
CA TYR A 66 -20.51 -12.86 -12.68
C TYR A 66 -19.95 -13.37 -11.33
N LYS A 67 -20.40 -14.55 -10.88
CA LYS A 67 -19.87 -15.17 -9.66
C LYS A 67 -18.38 -15.49 -9.80
N GLN A 68 -17.97 -15.99 -10.94
CA GLN A 68 -16.56 -16.29 -11.21
C GLN A 68 -15.71 -15.04 -11.19
N ALA A 69 -16.13 -13.95 -11.83
CA ALA A 69 -15.45 -12.66 -11.81
C ALA A 69 -15.36 -12.11 -10.39
N LEU A 70 -16.47 -12.12 -9.63
CA LEU A 70 -16.47 -11.70 -8.22
C LEU A 70 -15.50 -12.52 -7.37
N ASN A 71 -15.52 -13.85 -7.51
CA ASN A 71 -14.61 -14.72 -6.75
C ASN A 71 -13.15 -14.43 -7.10
N ASN A 72 -12.85 -14.10 -8.36
CA ASN A 72 -11.52 -13.68 -8.79
C ASN A 72 -11.11 -12.38 -8.08
N HIS A 73 -12.00 -11.41 -7.96
CA HIS A 73 -11.71 -10.16 -7.24
C HIS A 73 -11.69 -10.31 -5.72
N PHE A 74 -12.36 -11.32 -5.17
CA PHE A 74 -12.37 -11.61 -3.74
C PHE A 74 -11.06 -12.22 -3.23
N ARG A 75 -10.17 -12.67 -4.11
CA ARG A 75 -8.85 -13.20 -3.73
C ARG A 75 -8.05 -12.19 -2.92
N TYR A 76 -7.03 -12.68 -2.22
CA TYR A 76 -6.11 -11.86 -1.42
C TYR A 76 -5.61 -10.64 -2.21
N TYR A 77 -5.78 -9.47 -1.61
CA TYR A 77 -5.29 -8.21 -2.13
C TYR A 77 -4.98 -7.27 -0.97
N ASN A 78 -3.75 -6.76 -0.90
CA ASN A 78 -3.34 -5.85 0.16
C ASN A 78 -2.31 -4.85 -0.38
N THR A 79 -2.73 -3.62 -0.55
CA THR A 79 -1.87 -2.52 -0.99
C THR A 79 -2.39 -1.20 -0.45
N GLN A 80 -1.69 -0.12 -0.73
CA GLN A 80 -2.11 1.20 -0.32
C GLN A 80 -3.44 1.59 -1.03
N PRO A 81 -4.56 1.84 -0.28
CA PRO A 81 -5.89 1.94 -0.87
C PRO A 81 -6.08 3.08 -1.88
N TRP A 82 -5.32 4.16 -1.77
CA TRP A 82 -5.46 5.30 -2.68
C TRP A 82 -4.87 5.00 -4.05
N LEU A 83 -3.72 4.32 -4.08
CA LEU A 83 -3.07 3.90 -5.32
C LEU A 83 -3.75 2.68 -5.95
N ALA A 84 -4.33 1.81 -5.12
CA ALA A 84 -5.08 0.64 -5.58
C ALA A 84 -6.19 0.99 -6.58
N ALA A 85 -6.85 2.14 -6.43
CA ALA A 85 -7.91 2.57 -7.33
C ALA A 85 -7.47 2.61 -8.80
N ILE A 86 -6.19 2.94 -9.07
CA ILE A 86 -5.62 2.93 -10.43
C ILE A 86 -5.61 1.51 -10.99
N ILE A 87 -5.16 0.55 -10.18
CA ILE A 87 -5.10 -0.86 -10.58
C ILE A 87 -6.49 -1.44 -10.78
N LEU A 88 -7.43 -1.13 -9.89
CA LEU A 88 -8.82 -1.58 -10.02
C LEU A 88 -9.48 -1.03 -11.28
N GLY A 89 -9.18 0.22 -11.67
CA GLY A 89 -9.62 0.78 -12.94
C GLY A 89 -9.07 0.02 -14.15
N ALA A 90 -7.80 -0.36 -14.12
CA ALA A 90 -7.17 -1.17 -15.15
C ALA A 90 -7.81 -2.57 -15.24
N CYS A 91 -8.08 -3.21 -14.09
CA CYS A 91 -8.79 -4.51 -14.05
C CYS A 91 -10.16 -4.44 -14.73
N VAL A 92 -10.95 -3.39 -14.46
CA VAL A 92 -12.25 -3.20 -15.12
C VAL A 92 -12.11 -3.05 -16.63
N ALA A 93 -11.08 -2.34 -17.11
CA ALA A 93 -10.83 -2.19 -18.55
C ALA A 93 -10.45 -3.52 -19.23
N MET A 94 -9.69 -4.36 -18.53
CA MET A 94 -9.32 -5.71 -19.04
C MET A 94 -10.55 -6.61 -19.16
N GLU A 95 -11.39 -6.64 -18.12
CA GLU A 95 -12.59 -7.48 -18.11
C GLU A 95 -13.67 -6.97 -19.07
N GLU A 96 -13.79 -5.66 -19.28
CA GLU A 96 -14.68 -5.12 -20.31
C GLU A 96 -14.27 -5.58 -21.70
N ARG A 97 -12.96 -5.68 -21.95
CA ARG A 97 -12.43 -6.07 -23.27
C ARG A 97 -12.49 -7.56 -23.49
N ASP A 98 -12.00 -8.37 -22.56
CA ASP A 98 -11.68 -9.77 -22.75
C ASP A 98 -12.56 -10.71 -21.90
N GLY A 99 -13.41 -10.19 -21.02
CA GLY A 99 -14.26 -10.99 -20.14
C GLY A 99 -13.44 -11.86 -19.18
N LEU A 100 -13.91 -13.08 -18.92
CA LEU A 100 -13.24 -14.03 -18.03
C LEU A 100 -11.89 -14.52 -18.58
N ALA A 101 -11.62 -14.37 -19.87
CA ALA A 101 -10.30 -14.66 -20.43
C ALA A 101 -9.21 -13.77 -19.83
N ALA A 102 -9.57 -12.58 -19.30
CA ALA A 102 -8.64 -11.71 -18.60
C ALA A 102 -8.40 -12.11 -17.13
N ALA A 103 -9.07 -13.10 -16.57
CA ALA A 103 -9.06 -13.38 -15.13
C ALA A 103 -7.66 -13.59 -14.55
N ASP A 104 -6.81 -14.35 -15.22
CA ASP A 104 -5.43 -14.58 -14.77
C ASP A 104 -4.59 -13.31 -14.91
N ALA A 105 -4.68 -12.60 -16.02
CA ALA A 105 -3.97 -11.34 -16.22
C ALA A 105 -4.38 -10.25 -15.21
N VAL A 106 -5.66 -10.20 -14.81
CA VAL A 106 -6.17 -9.34 -13.73
C VAL A 106 -5.50 -9.70 -12.40
N GLN A 107 -5.35 -10.99 -12.08
CA GLN A 107 -4.67 -11.40 -10.85
C GLN A 107 -3.17 -11.10 -10.90
N ASP A 108 -2.52 -11.38 -12.01
CA ASP A 108 -1.09 -11.08 -12.20
C ASP A 108 -0.81 -9.57 -12.02
N LEU A 109 -1.66 -8.71 -12.59
CA LEU A 109 -1.58 -7.26 -12.40
C LEU A 109 -1.75 -6.88 -10.92
N LYS A 110 -2.76 -7.42 -10.24
CA LYS A 110 -3.01 -7.16 -8.80
C LYS A 110 -1.83 -7.61 -7.95
N ILE A 111 -1.36 -8.84 -8.14
CA ILE A 111 -0.26 -9.43 -7.35
C ILE A 111 1.06 -8.68 -7.62
N GLY A 112 1.39 -8.44 -8.88
CA GLY A 112 2.64 -7.78 -9.26
C GLY A 112 2.76 -6.34 -8.78
N THR A 113 1.63 -5.62 -8.68
CA THR A 113 1.62 -4.22 -8.22
C THR A 113 1.39 -4.04 -6.72
N MET A 114 0.89 -5.05 -6.04
CA MET A 114 0.46 -5.01 -4.63
C MET A 114 1.58 -4.53 -3.69
N GLY A 115 2.73 -5.21 -3.69
CA GLY A 115 3.87 -4.88 -2.84
C GLY A 115 4.50 -3.51 -3.15
N PRO A 116 4.89 -3.24 -4.41
CA PRO A 116 5.45 -1.95 -4.80
C PRO A 116 4.57 -0.75 -4.46
N LEU A 117 3.26 -0.84 -4.74
CA LEU A 117 2.34 0.25 -4.43
C LEU A 117 2.09 0.42 -2.92
N ALA A 118 2.12 -0.68 -2.15
CA ALA A 118 2.08 -0.58 -0.69
C ALA A 118 3.32 0.17 -0.18
N GLY A 119 4.52 -0.26 -0.55
CA GLY A 119 5.76 0.36 -0.09
C GLY A 119 5.84 1.85 -0.39
N VAL A 120 5.57 2.24 -1.63
CA VAL A 120 5.58 3.66 -2.04
C VAL A 120 4.41 4.42 -1.40
N GLY A 121 3.22 3.88 -1.47
CA GLY A 121 2.01 4.57 -1.03
C GLY A 121 1.95 4.80 0.47
N ASP A 122 2.29 3.80 1.27
CA ASP A 122 2.29 3.91 2.73
C ASP A 122 3.40 4.86 3.20
N SER A 123 4.58 4.77 2.59
CA SER A 123 5.70 5.66 2.93
C SER A 123 5.40 7.12 2.58
N LEU A 124 4.90 7.40 1.37
CA LEU A 124 4.63 8.77 0.93
C LEU A 124 3.34 9.32 1.55
N LEU A 125 2.22 8.61 1.36
CA LEU A 125 0.90 9.15 1.65
C LEU A 125 0.50 9.01 3.12
N MET A 126 0.97 7.95 3.81
CA MET A 126 0.59 7.68 5.20
C MET A 126 1.65 8.14 6.21
N THR A 127 2.92 8.22 5.80
CA THR A 127 4.02 8.56 6.73
C THR A 127 4.61 9.92 6.40
N MET A 128 5.23 10.09 5.24
CA MET A 128 6.05 11.26 4.94
C MET A 128 5.23 12.55 4.86
N ILE A 129 4.17 12.56 4.05
CA ILE A 129 3.34 13.77 3.87
C ILE A 129 2.67 14.20 5.18
N PRO A 130 1.99 13.32 5.95
CA PRO A 130 1.39 13.71 7.23
C PRO A 130 2.42 14.16 8.26
N THR A 131 3.58 13.51 8.32
CA THR A 131 4.63 13.88 9.29
C THR A 131 5.19 15.27 8.99
N ILE A 132 5.56 15.56 7.74
CA ILE A 132 6.13 16.85 7.36
C ILE A 132 5.08 17.95 7.52
N MET A 133 3.92 17.78 6.92
CA MET A 133 2.87 18.81 6.94
C MET A 133 2.28 19.00 8.33
N GLY A 134 2.13 17.92 9.10
CA GLY A 134 1.70 17.96 10.49
C GLY A 134 2.68 18.71 11.39
N SER A 135 3.98 18.47 11.23
CA SER A 135 5.03 19.15 11.97
C SER A 135 5.06 20.66 11.65
N ILE A 136 4.98 21.02 10.37
CA ILE A 136 4.92 22.42 9.93
C ILE A 136 3.66 23.12 10.50
N ALA A 137 2.51 22.47 10.38
CA ALA A 137 1.25 23.01 10.89
C ALA A 137 1.26 23.17 12.41
N ALA A 138 1.82 22.20 13.14
CA ALA A 138 1.95 22.25 14.60
C ALA A 138 2.89 23.39 15.05
N TYR A 139 4.05 23.53 14.40
CA TYR A 139 4.99 24.60 14.71
C TYR A 139 4.37 25.99 14.49
N MET A 140 3.71 26.18 13.34
CA MET A 140 3.03 27.47 13.06
C MET A 140 1.87 27.73 14.05
N ALA A 141 1.15 26.69 14.47
CA ALA A 141 0.07 26.83 15.43
C ALA A 141 0.56 27.24 16.82
N ILE A 142 1.74 26.76 17.26
CA ILE A 142 2.37 27.19 18.52
C ILE A 142 2.69 28.70 18.48
N GLU A 143 3.05 29.23 17.31
CA GLU A 143 3.27 30.67 17.10
C GLU A 143 1.96 31.47 16.93
N GLY A 144 0.80 30.83 17.07
CA GLY A 144 -0.51 31.46 16.86
C GLY A 144 -0.91 31.69 15.40
N ASN A 145 -0.18 31.06 14.45
CA ASN A 145 -0.43 31.23 13.02
C ASN A 145 -1.23 30.05 12.45
N PRO A 146 -2.50 30.22 12.04
CA PRO A 146 -3.33 29.13 11.52
C PRO A 146 -3.04 28.74 10.06
N VAL A 147 -2.18 29.48 9.37
CA VAL A 147 -1.90 29.29 7.92
C VAL A 147 -1.37 27.88 7.62
N GLY A 148 -0.52 27.32 8.49
CA GLY A 148 0.02 25.97 8.32
C GLY A 148 -1.08 24.89 8.30
N ALA A 149 -2.06 24.98 9.19
CA ALA A 149 -3.22 24.09 9.20
C ALA A 149 -4.07 24.26 7.93
N GLY A 150 -4.26 25.49 7.45
CA GLY A 150 -4.96 25.79 6.21
C GLY A 150 -4.30 25.18 4.98
N ILE A 151 -2.97 25.29 4.88
CA ILE A 151 -2.18 24.68 3.79
C ILE A 151 -2.30 23.15 3.83
N TRP A 152 -2.17 22.55 5.01
CA TRP A 152 -2.32 21.09 5.14
C TRP A 152 -3.71 20.62 4.76
N PHE A 153 -4.75 21.31 5.22
CA PHE A 153 -6.12 21.00 4.82
C PHE A 153 -6.33 21.10 3.30
N ALA A 154 -5.81 22.16 2.65
CA ALA A 154 -5.88 22.32 1.20
C ALA A 154 -5.14 21.18 0.46
N LEU A 155 -3.98 20.74 0.97
CA LEU A 155 -3.24 19.59 0.41
C LEU A 155 -4.05 18.30 0.52
N ILE A 156 -4.68 18.03 1.68
CA ILE A 156 -5.54 16.85 1.86
C ILE A 156 -6.69 16.87 0.86
N LEU A 157 -7.34 18.01 0.63
CA LEU A 157 -8.40 18.15 -0.35
C LEU A 157 -7.89 17.90 -1.78
N ALA A 158 -6.71 18.39 -2.12
CA ALA A 158 -6.09 18.14 -3.42
C ALA A 158 -5.78 16.65 -3.63
N ILE A 159 -5.19 15.98 -2.64
CA ILE A 159 -4.92 14.54 -2.69
C ILE A 159 -6.24 13.74 -2.78
N PHE A 160 -7.26 14.13 -2.03
CA PHE A 160 -8.58 13.52 -2.10
C PHE A 160 -9.21 13.67 -3.50
N TRP A 161 -9.08 14.86 -4.10
CA TRP A 161 -9.55 15.10 -5.46
C TRP A 161 -8.85 14.18 -6.48
N VAL A 162 -7.52 14.04 -6.40
CA VAL A 162 -6.75 13.09 -7.23
C VAL A 162 -7.25 11.66 -7.03
N ARG A 163 -7.45 11.24 -5.77
CA ARG A 163 -7.99 9.92 -5.43
C ARG A 163 -9.34 9.67 -6.09
N MET A 164 -10.22 10.69 -6.12
CA MET A 164 -11.55 10.55 -6.73
C MET A 164 -11.52 10.32 -8.25
N HIS A 165 -10.40 10.61 -8.91
CA HIS A 165 -10.21 10.39 -10.34
C HIS A 165 -9.29 9.19 -10.66
N ALA A 166 -8.69 8.59 -9.63
CA ALA A 166 -7.68 7.55 -9.79
C ALA A 166 -8.20 6.30 -10.53
N LEU A 167 -9.42 5.84 -10.23
CA LEU A 167 -10.01 4.67 -10.88
C LEU A 167 -10.35 4.95 -12.36
N GLU A 168 -10.87 6.13 -12.69
CA GLU A 168 -11.10 6.55 -14.08
C GLU A 168 -9.77 6.67 -14.85
N PHE A 169 -8.74 7.20 -14.20
CA PHE A 169 -7.39 7.25 -14.78
C PHE A 169 -6.86 5.86 -15.06
N GLY A 170 -6.93 4.94 -14.10
CA GLY A 170 -6.51 3.55 -14.28
C GLY A 170 -7.27 2.83 -15.39
N TYR A 171 -8.58 3.02 -15.49
CA TYR A 171 -9.39 2.47 -16.57
C TYR A 171 -8.95 2.96 -17.96
N LYS A 172 -8.70 4.27 -18.11
CA LYS A 172 -8.26 4.85 -19.40
C LYS A 172 -6.86 4.36 -19.80
N GLN A 173 -5.97 4.19 -18.82
CA GLN A 173 -4.63 3.70 -19.06
C GLN A 173 -4.57 2.18 -19.16
N GLY A 174 -5.53 1.47 -18.57
CA GLY A 174 -5.55 0.03 -18.45
C GLY A 174 -5.43 -0.68 -19.81
N VAL A 175 -6.06 -0.15 -20.86
CA VAL A 175 -5.94 -0.69 -22.21
C VAL A 175 -4.52 -0.51 -22.76
N LYS A 176 -3.85 0.60 -22.46
CA LYS A 176 -2.43 0.85 -22.83
C LYS A 176 -1.46 0.16 -21.86
N LEU A 177 -1.81 0.11 -20.58
CA LEU A 177 -1.01 -0.54 -19.54
C LEU A 177 -0.84 -2.04 -19.81
N VAL A 178 -1.88 -2.72 -20.33
CA VAL A 178 -1.80 -4.16 -20.64
C VAL A 178 -0.87 -4.45 -21.82
N THR A 179 -0.84 -3.58 -22.84
CA THR A 179 0.02 -3.76 -24.00
C THR A 179 1.47 -3.33 -23.77
N ASP A 180 1.67 -2.22 -23.02
CA ASP A 180 3.02 -1.66 -22.79
C ASP A 180 3.61 -2.09 -21.44
N PHE A 181 2.78 -2.57 -20.51
CA PHE A 181 3.15 -2.84 -19.12
C PHE A 181 3.73 -4.22 -18.90
N SER A 182 3.29 -5.23 -19.68
CA SER A 182 3.87 -6.58 -19.56
C SER A 182 5.39 -6.57 -19.78
N GLU A 183 5.90 -5.71 -20.66
CA GLU A 183 7.33 -5.53 -20.88
C GLU A 183 8.01 -4.62 -19.83
N LYS A 184 7.29 -3.66 -19.26
CA LYS A 184 7.83 -2.66 -18.32
C LYS A 184 7.56 -2.97 -16.86
N LEU A 185 6.66 -3.91 -16.56
CA LEU A 185 6.28 -4.29 -15.21
C LEU A 185 7.49 -4.72 -14.34
N PRO A 186 8.44 -5.54 -14.83
CA PRO A 186 9.62 -5.90 -14.05
C PRO A 186 10.47 -4.68 -13.67
N ASN A 187 10.64 -3.74 -14.59
CA ASN A 187 11.43 -2.52 -14.35
C ASN A 187 10.73 -1.58 -13.38
N LEU A 188 9.41 -1.41 -13.49
CA LEU A 188 8.61 -0.62 -12.56
C LEU A 188 8.61 -1.24 -11.16
N THR A 189 8.46 -2.56 -11.08
CA THR A 189 8.53 -3.31 -9.81
C THR A 189 9.90 -3.16 -9.17
N ALA A 190 10.98 -3.28 -9.95
CA ALA A 190 12.33 -3.06 -9.47
C ALA A 190 12.56 -1.62 -8.98
N ALA A 191 12.14 -0.62 -9.75
CA ALA A 191 12.24 0.79 -9.36
C ALA A 191 11.44 1.11 -8.09
N ALA A 192 10.19 0.61 -8.00
CA ALA A 192 9.36 0.78 -6.81
C ALA A 192 9.93 0.05 -5.59
N SER A 193 10.53 -1.14 -5.78
CA SER A 193 11.21 -1.87 -4.71
C SER A 193 12.43 -1.12 -4.20
N VAL A 194 13.26 -0.57 -5.08
CA VAL A 194 14.41 0.27 -4.69
C VAL A 194 13.94 1.49 -3.91
N LEU A 195 12.91 2.19 -4.39
CA LEU A 195 12.34 3.34 -3.69
C LEU A 195 11.77 2.92 -2.32
N GLY A 196 10.99 1.86 -2.25
CA GLY A 196 10.42 1.35 -1.01
C GLY A 196 11.49 0.95 0.01
N LEU A 197 12.54 0.23 -0.41
CA LEU A 197 13.67 -0.15 0.44
C LEU A 197 14.46 1.06 0.92
N THR A 198 14.67 2.06 0.05
CA THR A 198 15.33 3.32 0.43
C THR A 198 14.54 4.05 1.50
N VAL A 199 13.20 4.16 1.33
CA VAL A 199 12.33 4.79 2.34
C VAL A 199 12.34 4.02 3.65
N VAL A 200 12.27 2.68 3.61
CA VAL A 200 12.39 1.85 4.82
C VAL A 200 13.74 2.08 5.51
N GLY A 201 14.83 2.16 4.75
CA GLY A 201 16.15 2.49 5.29
C GLY A 201 16.18 3.85 6.00
N CYS A 202 15.58 4.88 5.42
CA CYS A 202 15.44 6.19 6.03
C CYS A 202 14.56 6.15 7.30
N LEU A 203 13.47 5.38 7.29
CA LEU A 203 12.60 5.23 8.45
C LEU A 203 13.31 4.54 9.63
N ILE A 204 14.16 3.57 9.39
CA ILE A 204 14.96 2.92 10.45
C ILE A 204 15.76 3.98 11.21
N ALA A 205 16.40 4.90 10.51
CA ALA A 205 17.21 5.94 11.13
C ALA A 205 16.40 7.06 11.79
N SER A 206 15.18 7.34 11.33
CA SER A 206 14.38 8.48 11.78
C SER A 206 13.31 8.14 12.81
N VAL A 207 12.76 6.91 12.77
CA VAL A 207 11.64 6.49 13.64
C VAL A 207 12.12 5.70 14.85
N ILE A 208 13.20 4.92 14.72
CA ILE A 208 13.74 4.16 15.84
C ILE A 208 14.66 5.09 16.68
N GLY A 209 14.08 5.76 17.66
CA GLY A 209 14.77 6.72 18.52
C GLY A 209 15.54 6.07 19.68
N VAL A 210 16.27 4.99 19.43
CA VAL A 210 17.06 4.30 20.48
C VAL A 210 18.44 4.93 20.58
N THR A 211 18.81 5.34 21.79
CA THR A 211 20.11 5.94 22.11
C THR A 211 20.83 5.17 23.21
N CYS A 212 22.15 5.35 23.29
CA CYS A 212 22.98 4.78 24.36
C CYS A 212 23.35 5.86 25.38
N PRO A 213 22.73 5.87 26.57
CA PRO A 213 23.00 6.87 27.58
C PRO A 213 24.30 6.66 28.40
N ILE A 214 25.07 5.62 28.07
CA ILE A 214 26.28 5.29 28.81
C ILE A 214 27.34 6.37 28.61
N SER A 215 27.84 6.89 29.74
CA SER A 215 28.95 7.81 29.77
C SER A 215 30.07 7.32 30.69
N PHE A 216 31.32 7.58 30.31
CA PHE A 216 32.49 7.28 31.09
C PHE A 216 33.16 8.61 31.52
N SER A 217 33.51 8.74 32.77
CA SER A 217 34.29 9.87 33.26
C SER A 217 35.72 9.42 33.62
N PHE A 218 36.69 10.08 32.96
CA PHE A 218 38.12 9.95 33.32
C PHE A 218 38.62 11.32 33.80
N GLY A 219 38.70 11.49 35.11
CA GLY A 219 39.03 12.78 35.71
C GLY A 219 37.97 13.84 35.37
N ASP A 220 38.41 14.98 34.82
CA ASP A 220 37.52 16.10 34.44
C ASP A 220 36.89 15.95 33.05
N VAL A 221 37.16 14.83 32.32
CA VAL A 221 36.62 14.59 30.98
C VAL A 221 35.50 13.56 31.04
N ALA A 222 34.27 13.96 30.75
CA ALA A 222 33.13 13.07 30.50
C ALA A 222 33.06 12.71 29.02
N MET A 223 33.03 11.44 28.73
CA MET A 223 32.91 10.90 27.34
C MET A 223 31.59 10.12 27.23
N GLU A 224 30.69 10.62 26.39
CA GLU A 224 29.42 9.97 26.07
C GLU A 224 29.60 9.02 24.86
N ILE A 225 29.04 7.82 24.95
CA ILE A 225 29.18 6.81 23.89
C ILE A 225 28.36 7.18 22.66
N GLN A 226 27.13 7.74 22.81
CA GLN A 226 26.26 8.05 21.69
C GLN A 226 26.91 8.97 20.64
N PRO A 227 27.53 10.11 21.00
CA PRO A 227 28.23 10.96 20.03
C PRO A 227 29.41 10.29 19.32
N LEU A 228 30.04 9.30 19.95
CA LEU A 228 31.11 8.53 19.32
C LEU A 228 30.56 7.56 18.28
N LEU A 229 29.46 6.88 18.61
CA LEU A 229 28.78 5.99 17.67
C LEU A 229 28.25 6.77 16.45
N ASP A 230 27.66 7.93 16.67
CA ASP A 230 27.11 8.77 15.62
C ASP A 230 28.20 9.36 14.68
N LYS A 231 29.43 9.52 15.18
CA LYS A 231 30.58 9.89 14.34
C LYS A 231 31.05 8.77 13.41
N ILE A 232 30.85 7.49 13.83
CA ILE A 232 31.22 6.32 13.03
C ILE A 232 30.12 6.07 11.98
N LEU A 233 28.88 5.93 12.44
CA LEU A 233 27.71 5.72 11.58
C LEU A 233 26.47 6.24 12.35
N PRO A 234 25.82 7.32 11.85
CA PRO A 234 24.56 7.78 12.43
C PRO A 234 23.51 6.66 12.44
N ALA A 235 22.78 6.55 13.56
CA ALA A 235 21.75 5.53 13.76
C ALA A 235 22.25 4.07 13.66
N ILE A 236 23.51 3.80 14.05
CA ILE A 236 24.09 2.45 14.04
C ILE A 236 23.32 1.47 14.92
N ILE A 237 22.79 1.89 16.07
CA ILE A 237 22.00 1.05 16.99
C ILE A 237 20.68 0.64 16.34
N PRO A 238 19.84 1.54 15.83
CA PRO A 238 18.67 1.20 15.03
C PRO A 238 18.96 0.24 13.86
N ALA A 239 20.03 0.50 13.12
CA ALA A 239 20.43 -0.34 11.99
C ALA A 239 20.83 -1.75 12.43
N ALA A 240 21.58 -1.88 13.53
CA ALA A 240 21.99 -3.18 14.08
C ALA A 240 20.79 -3.99 14.61
N ILE A 241 19.83 -3.34 15.31
CA ILE A 241 18.61 -3.98 15.79
C ILE A 241 17.79 -4.50 14.61
N THR A 242 17.57 -3.67 13.59
CA THR A 242 16.79 -4.04 12.41
C THR A 242 17.50 -5.15 11.60
N GLY A 243 18.81 -5.03 11.40
CA GLY A 243 19.61 -6.06 10.69
C GLY A 243 19.61 -7.40 11.41
N SER A 244 19.67 -7.39 12.74
CA SER A 244 19.58 -8.60 13.56
C SER A 244 18.20 -9.24 13.46
N ALA A 245 17.13 -8.45 13.53
CA ALA A 245 15.75 -8.90 13.36
C ALA A 245 15.55 -9.51 11.96
N TYR A 246 16.02 -8.85 10.92
CA TYR A 246 15.97 -9.35 9.55
C TYR A 246 16.71 -10.67 9.38
N TYR A 247 17.92 -10.79 9.95
CA TYR A 247 18.70 -12.04 9.91
C TYR A 247 17.97 -13.19 10.61
N LEU A 248 17.36 -12.95 11.78
CA LEU A 248 16.63 -13.97 12.52
C LEU A 248 15.39 -14.44 11.74
N LEU A 249 14.67 -13.52 11.12
CA LEU A 249 13.49 -13.85 10.31
C LEU A 249 13.84 -14.64 9.05
N THR A 250 14.87 -14.19 8.31
CA THR A 250 15.19 -14.76 6.98
C THR A 250 16.07 -15.99 7.04
N LYS A 251 17.04 -16.04 7.94
CA LYS A 251 18.02 -17.14 8.00
C LYS A 251 17.71 -18.19 9.06
N LYS A 252 17.04 -17.79 10.14
CA LYS A 252 16.69 -18.70 11.25
C LYS A 252 15.22 -19.08 11.28
N ASN A 253 14.40 -18.60 10.32
CA ASN A 253 12.94 -18.82 10.25
C ASN A 253 12.24 -18.55 11.60
N ALA A 254 12.70 -17.54 12.33
CA ALA A 254 12.10 -17.15 13.60
C ALA A 254 10.64 -16.68 13.38
N SER A 255 9.77 -17.00 14.32
CA SER A 255 8.40 -16.49 14.29
C SER A 255 8.40 -14.98 14.52
N MET A 256 7.65 -14.24 13.69
CA MET A 256 7.48 -12.79 13.84
C MET A 256 6.98 -12.42 15.24
N THR A 257 5.99 -13.15 15.75
CA THR A 257 5.43 -12.91 17.08
C THR A 257 6.47 -13.13 18.19
N ALA A 258 7.25 -14.22 18.09
CA ALA A 258 8.31 -14.49 19.05
C ALA A 258 9.39 -13.40 19.01
N LEU A 259 9.77 -12.93 17.81
CA LEU A 259 10.75 -11.86 17.66
C LEU A 259 10.26 -10.55 18.29
N ILE A 260 9.00 -10.18 18.07
CA ILE A 260 8.41 -8.98 18.68
C ILE A 260 8.49 -9.07 20.22
N LEU A 261 8.09 -10.20 20.80
CA LEU A 261 8.14 -10.40 22.26
C LEU A 261 9.57 -10.32 22.79
N VAL A 262 10.51 -10.96 22.08
CA VAL A 262 11.94 -10.90 22.46
C VAL A 262 12.47 -9.48 22.40
N VAL A 263 12.16 -8.71 21.35
CA VAL A 263 12.59 -7.31 21.24
C VAL A 263 12.01 -6.45 22.35
N ILE A 264 10.72 -6.63 22.69
CA ILE A 264 10.09 -5.91 23.82
C ILE A 264 10.81 -6.23 25.13
N VAL A 265 11.04 -7.50 25.43
CA VAL A 265 11.71 -7.90 26.68
C VAL A 265 13.15 -7.37 26.70
N LEU A 266 13.89 -7.48 25.61
CA LEU A 266 15.25 -6.96 25.53
C LEU A 266 15.31 -5.45 25.70
N ALA A 267 14.36 -4.71 25.08
CA ALA A 267 14.27 -3.26 25.24
C ALA A 267 14.00 -2.87 26.71
N MET A 268 13.06 -3.57 27.38
CA MET A 268 12.76 -3.33 28.79
C MET A 268 13.99 -3.61 29.69
N VAL A 269 14.67 -4.73 29.47
CA VAL A 269 15.88 -5.10 30.24
C VAL A 269 17.01 -4.11 29.99
N ALA A 270 17.25 -3.75 28.72
CA ALA A 270 18.32 -2.81 28.37
C ALA A 270 18.08 -1.40 28.91
N SER A 271 16.80 -0.96 28.90
CA SER A 271 16.41 0.33 29.51
C SER A 271 16.54 0.30 31.03
N ALA A 272 16.08 -0.79 31.67
CA ALA A 272 16.24 -0.94 33.15
C ALA A 272 17.70 -1.03 33.58
N ALA A 273 18.59 -1.58 32.72
CA ALA A 273 20.04 -1.62 32.96
C ALA A 273 20.77 -0.31 32.60
N GLY A 274 20.07 0.71 32.08
CA GLY A 274 20.67 1.97 31.63
C GLY A 274 21.59 1.83 30.40
N ILE A 275 21.41 0.79 29.61
CA ILE A 275 22.21 0.53 28.39
C ILE A 275 21.59 1.24 27.18
N LEU A 276 20.26 1.26 27.12
CA LEU A 276 19.49 1.91 26.06
C LEU A 276 18.43 2.84 26.64
N ALA A 277 18.14 3.93 25.95
CA ALA A 277 17.13 4.90 26.27
C ALA A 277 16.31 5.29 25.02
#